data_bd611b1425f6a0d6ac1e585b1e601ce6
#
_entry.id   bd611b1425f6a0d6ac1e585b1e601ce6
#
_cell.length_a   1.000
_cell.length_b   1.000
_cell.length_c   1.000
_cell.angle_alpha   90.00
_cell.angle_beta   90.00
_cell.angle_gamma   90.00
#
_symmetry.space_group_name_H-M   'P 1'
#
loop_
_entity.id
_entity.type
_entity.pdbx_description
1 polymer ?
#
loop_
_entity_poly.entity_id
_entity_poly.type
_entity_poly.pdbx_seq_one_letter_code
_entity_poly.pdbx_strand_id
1 'polypeptide(L)'
;MMLMLFQEKKNFSLNEHVENFSNHHQFTDNELKELVCSPKNYPTFFNKIYSPNGDYPTKHIINELDLYSGNIHKEICVCKTQVGKIYFDLLLGNPCSNIDILNLRQKTIYFFAKNYDLKRIEEFKKIRENIEDCLWFFKPINEHSDYVYNMIFYNKSYFKFLNKTEPFLTISNAYKIIISPIVSVCSPLMYILIPFVILRLMSIKIPIRFFIKMMWDQSGFISLPFIKNPFMATLVKWFSKGLSIFLYFQNIYNSYNTSQTTLGVVNFFQKKLENIRAILGLNQKLSENYSDYVQVNPKKFQRIQDGEIYNGTTSLFSNKGRILKDFYEFIENKNDFLKVINNIGLVDCYFGITEKLLEKKYYSVPQILQLEYPKMEIDGLWHPAVQKDKIVKNSIYFDKKKRNYILTGPNAAGKSTFIKSVFMNIYLAQTIGICNSDKMVYTPFSYLLTGIRNQDSQGSESLFEAEVHKIRDYLESIKKTGFTFSILDEVFTSTNYQEGFAASYGLCKTIGNMKNSLHIVATHYTKLYKIVKEKNMGFRNVRFSVIFNEKDEIEFPYKLEKGYSKQFIALRLMKQKHCDDVFLKNCLKYLE
;
A
#
# COMPACT_ATOMS: atom_id res chain seq x y z
N MET A 1 35.99 -27.60 -29.53
CA MET A 1 34.66 -27.16 -29.98
C MET A 1 33.50 -27.67 -29.13
N MET A 2 33.59 -28.79 -28.37
CA MET A 2 32.59 -29.23 -27.40
C MET A 2 32.66 -28.52 -26.02
N LEU A 3 33.77 -27.84 -25.70
CA LEU A 3 33.99 -27.11 -24.45
C LEU A 3 33.51 -25.64 -24.49
N MET A 4 33.11 -25.12 -25.66
CA MET A 4 32.63 -23.73 -25.82
C MET A 4 31.10 -23.59 -25.81
N LEU A 5 30.33 -24.66 -25.64
CA LEU A 5 28.87 -24.63 -25.52
C LEU A 5 28.36 -24.62 -24.07
N PHE A 6 29.28 -24.56 -23.10
CA PHE A 6 28.97 -24.31 -21.68
C PHE A 6 29.31 -22.87 -21.27
N GLN A 7 28.93 -21.90 -22.13
CA GLN A 7 28.94 -20.51 -21.71
C GLN A 7 27.77 -20.27 -20.75
N GLU A 8 28.16 -20.00 -19.50
CA GLU A 8 27.49 -19.17 -18.51
C GLU A 8 25.96 -19.28 -18.35
N LYS A 9 25.43 -20.48 -18.16
CA LYS A 9 24.34 -20.61 -17.21
C LYS A 9 25.00 -20.71 -15.84
N LYS A 10 24.88 -19.69 -14.98
CA LYS A 10 25.17 -19.82 -13.56
C LYS A 10 24.45 -21.08 -13.09
N ASN A 11 25.19 -22.17 -12.87
CA ASN A 11 24.66 -23.40 -12.31
C ASN A 11 24.37 -23.13 -10.84
N PHE A 12 23.20 -22.54 -10.55
CA PHE A 12 22.67 -22.49 -9.20
C PHE A 12 22.46 -23.93 -8.73
N SER A 13 22.83 -24.23 -7.49
CA SER A 13 22.47 -25.50 -6.89
C SER A 13 20.94 -25.62 -6.83
N LEU A 14 20.42 -26.85 -6.84
CA LEU A 14 18.97 -27.09 -6.78
C LEU A 14 18.33 -26.40 -5.56
N ASN A 15 19.07 -26.33 -4.44
CA ASN A 15 18.65 -25.67 -3.21
C ASN A 15 18.60 -24.13 -3.37
N GLU A 16 19.54 -23.55 -4.11
CA GLU A 16 19.53 -22.12 -4.40
C GLU A 16 18.34 -21.70 -5.28
N HIS A 17 17.92 -22.56 -6.23
CA HIS A 17 16.70 -22.30 -7.01
C HIS A 17 15.45 -22.25 -6.11
N VAL A 18 15.33 -23.20 -5.15
CA VAL A 18 14.18 -23.24 -4.22
C VAL A 18 14.25 -22.11 -3.20
N GLU A 19 15.43 -21.79 -2.69
CA GLU A 19 15.63 -20.70 -1.75
C GLU A 19 15.35 -19.36 -2.43
N ASN A 20 15.87 -19.11 -3.62
CA ASN A 20 15.53 -17.93 -4.41
C ASN A 20 14.05 -17.90 -4.84
N PHE A 21 13.44 -19.06 -5.11
CA PHE A 21 12.01 -19.16 -5.38
C PHE A 21 11.17 -18.83 -4.15
N SER A 22 11.59 -19.22 -2.95
CA SER A 22 10.87 -18.95 -1.70
C SER A 22 11.12 -17.52 -1.16
N ASN A 23 12.34 -16.99 -1.32
CA ASN A 23 12.75 -15.69 -0.77
C ASN A 23 12.46 -14.51 -1.71
N HIS A 24 12.03 -14.78 -2.92
CA HIS A 24 11.77 -13.72 -3.87
C HIS A 24 10.48 -13.04 -3.51
N HIS A 25 10.52 -11.86 -2.83
CA HIS A 25 9.44 -10.93 -3.06
C HIS A 25 8.70 -10.33 -1.88
N GLN A 26 9.26 -9.28 -1.39
CA GLN A 26 8.45 -8.18 -0.88
C GLN A 26 8.00 -7.31 -2.08
N PHE A 27 6.70 -6.99 -2.14
CA PHE A 27 6.21 -5.95 -3.04
C PHE A 27 6.68 -4.60 -2.52
N THR A 28 7.15 -3.74 -3.41
CA THR A 28 7.26 -2.32 -3.10
C THR A 28 5.84 -1.75 -2.97
N ASP A 29 5.68 -0.69 -2.19
CA ASP A 29 4.37 -0.04 -2.04
C ASP A 29 3.76 0.39 -3.38
N ASN A 30 4.59 0.79 -4.35
CA ASN A 30 4.14 1.17 -5.69
C ASN A 30 3.63 -0.03 -6.50
N GLU A 31 4.35 -1.15 -6.52
CA GLU A 31 3.93 -2.37 -7.22
C GLU A 31 2.62 -2.91 -6.62
N LEU A 32 2.49 -2.89 -5.29
CA LEU A 32 1.28 -3.31 -4.60
C LEU A 32 0.11 -2.39 -4.95
N LYS A 33 0.35 -1.08 -5.00
CA LYS A 33 -0.64 -0.10 -5.39
C LYS A 33 -1.11 -0.32 -6.83
N GLU A 34 -0.22 -0.53 -7.78
CA GLU A 34 -0.58 -0.85 -9.17
C GLU A 34 -1.44 -2.13 -9.28
N LEU A 35 -1.09 -3.17 -8.53
CA LEU A 35 -1.83 -4.42 -8.52
C LEU A 35 -3.25 -4.25 -7.95
N VAL A 36 -3.38 -3.57 -6.82
CA VAL A 36 -4.64 -3.38 -6.11
C VAL A 36 -5.53 -2.35 -6.81
N CYS A 37 -4.94 -1.24 -7.30
CA CYS A 37 -5.68 -0.11 -7.88
C CYS A 37 -6.15 -0.34 -9.31
N SER A 38 -6.03 -1.53 -9.87
CA SER A 38 -6.65 -1.84 -11.17
C SER A 38 -8.19 -1.82 -11.03
N PRO A 39 -8.92 -0.96 -11.79
CA PRO A 39 -10.38 -0.82 -11.66
C PRO A 39 -11.16 -2.12 -11.83
N LYS A 40 -10.61 -3.09 -12.59
CA LYS A 40 -11.21 -4.42 -12.79
C LYS A 40 -11.24 -5.26 -11.50
N ASN A 41 -10.41 -4.92 -10.55
CA ASN A 41 -10.24 -5.67 -9.30
C ASN A 41 -10.99 -5.02 -8.13
N TYR A 42 -11.55 -3.82 -8.30
CA TYR A 42 -12.28 -3.14 -7.24
C TYR A 42 -13.53 -3.91 -6.81
N PRO A 43 -13.84 -3.94 -5.50
CA PRO A 43 -15.15 -4.38 -5.04
C PRO A 43 -16.27 -3.59 -5.71
N THR A 44 -17.38 -4.24 -6.02
CA THR A 44 -18.51 -3.58 -6.71
C THR A 44 -19.02 -2.37 -5.95
N PHE A 45 -19.03 -2.45 -4.62
CA PHE A 45 -19.41 -1.33 -3.77
C PHE A 45 -18.44 -0.14 -3.89
N PHE A 46 -17.13 -0.39 -3.95
CA PHE A 46 -16.14 0.68 -4.05
C PHE A 46 -16.33 1.54 -5.31
N ASN A 47 -16.70 0.95 -6.43
CA ASN A 47 -17.00 1.68 -7.67
C ASN A 47 -18.20 2.65 -7.54
N LYS A 48 -19.05 2.50 -6.54
CA LYS A 48 -20.17 3.42 -6.28
C LYS A 48 -19.75 4.67 -5.51
N ILE A 49 -18.65 4.61 -4.78
CA ILE A 49 -18.16 5.67 -3.89
C ILE A 49 -16.85 6.31 -4.34
N TYR A 50 -16.23 5.78 -5.37
CA TYR A 50 -14.94 6.21 -5.91
C TYR A 50 -15.06 6.54 -7.39
N SER A 51 -14.59 7.73 -7.79
CA SER A 51 -14.45 8.13 -9.19
C SER A 51 -12.97 8.29 -9.52
N PRO A 52 -12.41 7.54 -10.49
CA PRO A 52 -11.00 7.66 -10.87
C PRO A 52 -10.61 9.06 -11.38
N ASN A 53 -11.57 9.79 -11.93
CA ASN A 53 -11.41 11.15 -12.44
C ASN A 53 -11.94 12.14 -11.41
N GLY A 54 -11.28 12.23 -10.24
CA GLY A 54 -11.68 13.16 -9.18
C GLY A 54 -11.97 14.57 -9.73
N ASP A 55 -12.87 15.31 -9.06
CA ASP A 55 -13.41 16.60 -9.53
C ASP A 55 -12.31 17.66 -9.74
N TYR A 56 -11.11 17.50 -9.14
CA TYR A 56 -9.99 18.45 -9.25
C TYR A 56 -8.63 17.84 -8.85
N PRO A 57 -7.50 18.45 -9.29
CA PRO A 57 -6.15 17.97 -9.00
C PRO A 57 -5.82 18.06 -7.50
N THR A 58 -5.45 16.94 -6.89
CA THR A 58 -5.26 16.81 -5.43
C THR A 58 -3.80 16.82 -4.98
N LYS A 59 -2.84 16.53 -5.87
CA LYS A 59 -1.41 16.42 -5.50
C LYS A 59 -0.88 17.66 -4.76
N HIS A 60 -1.24 18.86 -5.22
CA HIS A 60 -0.82 20.12 -4.60
C HIS A 60 -1.38 20.24 -3.17
N ILE A 61 -2.69 19.97 -3.01
CA ILE A 61 -3.39 20.02 -1.71
C ILE A 61 -2.78 19.05 -0.72
N ILE A 62 -2.55 17.81 -1.16
CA ILE A 62 -1.95 16.75 -0.35
C ILE A 62 -0.57 17.15 0.16
N ASN A 63 0.26 17.77 -0.69
CA ASN A 63 1.59 18.23 -0.32
C ASN A 63 1.53 19.45 0.63
N GLU A 64 0.68 20.44 0.37
CA GLU A 64 0.56 21.64 1.22
C GLU A 64 -0.02 21.35 2.61
N LEU A 65 -0.91 20.35 2.71
CA LEU A 65 -1.45 19.88 3.97
C LEU A 65 -0.58 18.83 4.65
N ASP A 66 0.52 18.40 4.03
CA ASP A 66 1.39 17.33 4.53
C ASP A 66 0.63 16.04 4.85
N LEU A 67 -0.41 15.69 4.08
CA LEU A 67 -1.32 14.59 4.41
C LEU A 67 -0.64 13.22 4.44
N TYR A 68 0.39 13.00 3.63
CA TYR A 68 1.20 11.78 3.63
C TYR A 68 2.47 11.90 4.46
N SER A 69 2.76 13.07 5.06
CA SER A 69 3.88 13.20 5.99
C SER A 69 3.59 12.44 7.29
N GLY A 70 4.61 11.71 7.77
CA GLY A 70 4.57 10.66 8.77
C GLY A 70 3.59 10.79 9.95
N ASN A 71 3.39 11.99 10.53
CA ASN A 71 2.56 12.14 11.73
C ASN A 71 1.08 12.28 11.43
N ILE A 72 0.70 13.03 10.38
CA ILE A 72 -0.72 13.24 10.03
C ILE A 72 -1.31 11.95 9.48
N HIS A 73 -0.64 11.30 8.52
CA HIS A 73 -1.11 10.05 7.96
C HIS A 73 -1.29 8.96 9.03
N LYS A 74 -0.31 8.81 9.94
CA LYS A 74 -0.39 7.86 11.05
C LYS A 74 -1.54 8.15 12.02
N GLU A 75 -1.87 9.44 12.23
CA GLU A 75 -3.00 9.80 13.10
C GLU A 75 -4.34 9.46 12.45
N ILE A 76 -4.52 9.67 11.15
CA ILE A 76 -5.82 9.48 10.48
C ILE A 76 -6.01 8.07 9.88
N CYS A 77 -4.94 7.38 9.48
CA CYS A 77 -4.98 6.04 8.88
C CYS A 77 -4.56 4.97 9.89
N VAL A 78 -5.52 4.22 10.40
CA VAL A 78 -5.28 3.14 11.39
C VAL A 78 -5.59 1.74 10.86
N CYS A 79 -5.64 1.58 9.52
CA CYS A 79 -5.84 0.29 8.87
C CYS A 79 -4.78 -0.72 9.29
N LYS A 80 -5.15 -1.98 9.40
CA LYS A 80 -4.28 -3.06 9.89
C LYS A 80 -3.54 -3.77 8.75
N THR A 81 -4.13 -3.81 7.55
CA THR A 81 -3.53 -4.43 6.36
C THR A 81 -2.96 -3.37 5.41
N GLN A 82 -1.98 -3.73 4.58
CA GLN A 82 -1.45 -2.82 3.56
C GLN A 82 -2.52 -2.51 2.49
N VAL A 83 -3.34 -3.48 2.14
CA VAL A 83 -4.44 -3.28 1.17
C VAL A 83 -5.48 -2.32 1.73
N GLY A 84 -5.80 -2.40 3.03
CA GLY A 84 -6.67 -1.44 3.70
C GLY A 84 -6.12 0.00 3.66
N LYS A 85 -4.82 0.17 3.87
CA LYS A 85 -4.16 1.48 3.72
C LYS A 85 -4.26 2.02 2.30
N ILE A 86 -4.08 1.17 1.29
CA ILE A 86 -4.23 1.57 -0.12
C ILE A 86 -5.65 2.07 -0.39
N TYR A 87 -6.69 1.39 0.09
CA TYR A 87 -8.08 1.85 -0.06
C TYR A 87 -8.33 3.17 0.68
N PHE A 88 -7.75 3.33 1.86
CA PHE A 88 -7.79 4.59 2.58
C PHE A 88 -7.14 5.73 1.79
N ASP A 89 -5.96 5.50 1.22
CA ASP A 89 -5.23 6.48 0.41
C ASP A 89 -5.96 6.81 -0.90
N LEU A 90 -6.62 5.83 -1.51
CA LEU A 90 -7.48 6.06 -2.69
C LEU A 90 -8.65 6.98 -2.35
N LEU A 91 -9.33 6.74 -1.22
CA LEU A 91 -10.41 7.62 -0.76
C LEU A 91 -9.87 9.01 -0.40
N LEU A 92 -8.76 9.08 0.33
CA LEU A 92 -8.12 10.32 0.75
C LEU A 92 -7.67 11.17 -0.47
N GLY A 93 -7.16 10.53 -1.51
CA GLY A 93 -6.77 11.20 -2.75
C GLY A 93 -7.92 11.58 -3.69
N ASN A 94 -9.18 11.28 -3.31
CA ASN A 94 -10.35 11.46 -4.18
C ASN A 94 -11.47 12.27 -3.49
N PRO A 95 -11.29 13.58 -3.30
CA PRO A 95 -12.35 14.44 -2.80
C PRO A 95 -13.52 14.51 -3.79
N CYS A 96 -14.73 14.50 -3.23
CA CYS A 96 -15.97 14.49 -4.00
C CYS A 96 -16.93 15.58 -3.51
N SER A 97 -17.58 16.26 -4.45
CA SER A 97 -18.63 17.25 -4.16
C SER A 97 -20.06 16.70 -4.36
N ASN A 98 -20.18 15.50 -4.94
CA ASN A 98 -21.48 14.86 -5.15
C ASN A 98 -22.12 14.41 -3.83
N ILE A 99 -23.27 14.99 -3.52
CA ILE A 99 -24.01 14.78 -2.26
C ILE A 99 -24.43 13.30 -2.08
N ASP A 100 -24.84 12.63 -3.16
CA ASP A 100 -25.28 11.24 -3.08
C ASP A 100 -24.11 10.31 -2.72
N ILE A 101 -22.95 10.53 -3.33
CA ILE A 101 -21.73 9.78 -3.01
C ILE A 101 -21.29 10.04 -1.57
N LEU A 102 -21.28 11.31 -1.14
CA LEU A 102 -20.93 11.67 0.23
C LEU A 102 -21.88 11.06 1.26
N ASN A 103 -23.20 11.10 1.00
CA ASN A 103 -24.20 10.46 1.84
C ASN A 103 -24.01 8.94 1.90
N LEU A 104 -23.65 8.31 0.77
CA LEU A 104 -23.37 6.87 0.73
C LEU A 104 -22.14 6.52 1.56
N ARG A 105 -21.05 7.32 1.46
CA ARG A 105 -19.85 7.16 2.31
C ARG A 105 -20.22 7.25 3.80
N GLN A 106 -21.02 8.24 4.19
CA GLN A 106 -21.46 8.42 5.58
C GLN A 106 -22.37 7.28 6.07
N LYS A 107 -23.33 6.84 5.27
CA LYS A 107 -24.18 5.67 5.58
C LYS A 107 -23.32 4.43 5.84
N THR A 108 -22.28 4.24 5.03
CA THR A 108 -21.33 3.14 5.19
C THR A 108 -20.58 3.23 6.50
N ILE A 109 -20.06 4.41 6.85
CA ILE A 109 -19.37 4.64 8.14
C ILE A 109 -20.31 4.35 9.32
N TYR A 110 -21.56 4.83 9.29
CA TYR A 110 -22.53 4.55 10.35
C TYR A 110 -22.88 3.06 10.44
N PHE A 111 -22.98 2.37 9.31
CA PHE A 111 -23.20 0.93 9.28
C PHE A 111 -22.05 0.17 9.97
N PHE A 112 -20.80 0.48 9.62
CA PHE A 112 -19.63 -0.12 10.25
C PHE A 112 -19.48 0.30 11.73
N ALA A 113 -19.85 1.52 12.10
CA ALA A 113 -19.84 1.96 13.48
C ALA A 113 -20.85 1.21 14.36
N LYS A 114 -22.03 0.91 13.82
CA LYS A 114 -23.05 0.10 14.51
C LYS A 114 -22.62 -1.37 14.67
N ASN A 115 -21.88 -1.89 13.70
CA ASN A 115 -21.43 -3.29 13.64
C ASN A 115 -19.95 -3.43 14.00
N TYR A 116 -19.38 -2.47 14.73
CA TYR A 116 -17.97 -2.48 15.09
C TYR A 116 -17.65 -3.58 16.08
N ASP A 117 -16.68 -4.44 15.75
CA ASP A 117 -16.25 -5.57 16.56
C ASP A 117 -14.72 -5.60 16.68
N LEU A 118 -14.23 -5.51 17.91
CA LEU A 118 -12.80 -5.59 18.22
C LEU A 118 -12.16 -6.93 17.77
N LYS A 119 -12.94 -8.02 17.76
CA LYS A 119 -12.47 -9.33 17.27
C LYS A 119 -12.06 -9.25 15.81
N ARG A 120 -12.74 -8.45 14.98
CA ARG A 120 -12.38 -8.23 13.58
C ARG A 120 -11.04 -7.56 13.41
N ILE A 121 -10.71 -6.62 14.27
CA ILE A 121 -9.40 -5.95 14.24
C ILE A 121 -8.28 -6.96 14.48
N GLU A 122 -8.45 -7.87 15.42
CA GLU A 122 -7.48 -8.94 15.67
C GLU A 122 -7.39 -9.94 14.50
N GLU A 123 -8.53 -10.24 13.85
CA GLU A 123 -8.52 -11.04 12.61
C GLU A 123 -7.75 -10.34 11.49
N PHE A 124 -7.92 -9.03 11.28
CA PHE A 124 -7.15 -8.26 10.28
C PHE A 124 -5.65 -8.22 10.59
N LYS A 125 -5.27 -8.08 11.87
CA LYS A 125 -3.85 -8.14 12.26
C LYS A 125 -3.23 -9.51 11.96
N LYS A 126 -3.96 -10.60 12.28
CA LYS A 126 -3.49 -11.98 12.04
C LYS A 126 -3.40 -12.32 10.56
N ILE A 127 -4.37 -11.86 9.74
CA ILE A 127 -4.40 -12.18 8.31
C ILE A 127 -3.40 -11.36 7.48
N ARG A 128 -2.87 -10.27 8.04
CA ARG A 128 -1.93 -9.38 7.37
C ARG A 128 -0.76 -10.13 6.74
N GLU A 129 -0.06 -10.93 7.54
CA GLU A 129 1.11 -11.71 7.08
C GLU A 129 0.71 -12.70 5.99
N ASN A 130 -0.45 -13.34 6.11
CA ASN A 130 -0.96 -14.27 5.11
C ASN A 130 -1.23 -13.56 3.77
N ILE A 131 -1.79 -12.34 3.81
CA ILE A 131 -2.03 -11.54 2.59
C ILE A 131 -0.70 -11.16 1.95
N GLU A 132 0.25 -10.63 2.72
CA GLU A 132 1.58 -10.26 2.24
C GLU A 132 2.30 -11.47 1.61
N ASP A 133 2.21 -12.64 2.24
CA ASP A 133 2.77 -13.89 1.72
C ASP A 133 2.08 -14.37 0.43
N CYS A 134 0.76 -14.15 0.29
CA CYS A 134 0.00 -14.55 -0.89
C CYS A 134 0.18 -13.60 -2.08
N LEU A 135 0.58 -12.35 -1.86
CA LEU A 135 0.87 -11.41 -2.95
C LEU A 135 2.01 -11.91 -3.86
N TRP A 136 2.87 -12.80 -3.35
CA TRP A 136 3.89 -13.49 -4.12
C TRP A 136 3.38 -14.10 -5.44
N PHE A 137 2.15 -14.60 -5.50
CA PHE A 137 1.57 -15.19 -6.71
C PHE A 137 1.42 -14.23 -7.89
N PHE A 138 1.43 -12.93 -7.63
CA PHE A 138 1.23 -11.91 -8.65
C PHE A 138 2.54 -11.37 -9.23
N LYS A 139 3.68 -11.75 -8.66
CA LYS A 139 4.99 -11.41 -9.24
C LYS A 139 5.21 -12.09 -10.59
N PRO A 140 5.96 -11.46 -11.50
CA PRO A 140 6.36 -12.07 -12.76
C PRO A 140 7.14 -13.37 -12.51
N ILE A 141 6.91 -14.37 -13.36
CA ILE A 141 7.67 -15.62 -13.34
C ILE A 141 9.10 -15.29 -13.77
N ASN A 142 10.07 -15.61 -12.92
CA ASN A 142 11.50 -15.51 -13.22
C ASN A 142 12.07 -16.90 -13.58
N GLU A 143 13.35 -16.95 -13.95
CA GLU A 143 14.01 -18.21 -14.32
C GLU A 143 13.95 -19.26 -13.21
N HIS A 144 14.04 -18.86 -11.93
CA HIS A 144 13.95 -19.76 -10.78
C HIS A 144 12.54 -20.31 -10.62
N SER A 145 11.53 -19.45 -10.77
CA SER A 145 10.12 -19.87 -10.70
C SER A 145 9.80 -20.83 -11.84
N ASP A 146 10.25 -20.52 -13.06
CA ASP A 146 10.01 -21.36 -14.23
C ASP A 146 10.67 -22.74 -14.06
N TYR A 147 11.89 -22.79 -13.52
CA TYR A 147 12.58 -24.04 -13.21
C TYR A 147 11.77 -24.90 -12.21
N VAL A 148 11.30 -24.31 -11.10
CA VAL A 148 10.53 -25.01 -10.08
C VAL A 148 9.18 -25.50 -10.61
N TYR A 149 8.48 -24.66 -11.40
CA TYR A 149 7.23 -25.05 -12.06
C TYR A 149 7.45 -26.21 -13.03
N ASN A 150 8.50 -26.16 -13.87
CA ASN A 150 8.84 -27.21 -14.83
C ASN A 150 9.27 -28.52 -14.14
N MET A 151 9.82 -28.45 -12.94
CA MET A 151 10.16 -29.62 -12.16
C MET A 151 8.91 -30.37 -11.68
N ILE A 152 7.82 -29.66 -11.35
CA ILE A 152 6.60 -30.23 -10.77
C ILE A 152 5.53 -30.47 -11.82
N PHE A 153 5.29 -29.50 -12.71
CA PHE A 153 4.18 -29.45 -13.66
C PHE A 153 4.63 -29.64 -15.10
N TYR A 154 3.73 -30.12 -15.93
CA TYR A 154 3.95 -30.30 -17.35
C TYR A 154 3.57 -29.02 -18.12
N ASN A 155 4.54 -28.37 -18.75
CA ASN A 155 4.32 -27.12 -19.49
C ASN A 155 3.97 -27.34 -20.97
N LYS A 156 4.27 -28.52 -21.55
CA LYS A 156 3.92 -28.82 -22.95
C LYS A 156 2.41 -28.91 -23.10
N SER A 157 1.87 -28.17 -24.08
CA SER A 157 0.43 -27.97 -24.31
C SER A 157 -0.40 -29.26 -24.24
N TYR A 158 0.08 -30.32 -24.88
CA TYR A 158 -0.61 -31.63 -24.95
C TYR A 158 -0.54 -32.43 -23.64
N PHE A 159 0.28 -32.04 -22.66
CA PHE A 159 0.35 -32.70 -21.36
C PHE A 159 -0.19 -31.85 -20.21
N LYS A 160 -0.59 -30.60 -20.45
CA LYS A 160 -1.11 -29.71 -19.41
C LYS A 160 -2.34 -30.26 -18.67
N PHE A 161 -3.16 -31.07 -19.35
CA PHE A 161 -4.33 -31.68 -18.71
C PHE A 161 -3.97 -32.61 -17.55
N LEU A 162 -2.76 -33.21 -17.57
CA LEU A 162 -2.27 -34.08 -16.51
C LEU A 162 -2.07 -33.30 -15.18
N ASN A 163 -1.81 -32.00 -15.25
CA ASN A 163 -1.70 -31.15 -14.06
C ASN A 163 -3.03 -30.97 -13.31
N LYS A 164 -4.16 -31.28 -13.95
CA LYS A 164 -5.51 -31.23 -13.36
C LYS A 164 -5.96 -32.59 -12.83
N THR A 165 -5.15 -33.64 -12.98
CA THR A 165 -5.45 -35.00 -12.57
C THR A 165 -4.70 -35.36 -11.29
N GLU A 166 -5.43 -35.46 -10.17
CA GLU A 166 -4.87 -35.76 -8.85
C GLU A 166 -4.12 -37.10 -8.81
N PRO A 167 -4.65 -38.24 -9.34
CA PRO A 167 -3.94 -39.50 -9.32
C PRO A 167 -2.59 -39.45 -10.06
N PHE A 168 -2.56 -38.76 -11.18
CA PHE A 168 -1.34 -38.62 -11.97
C PHE A 168 -0.26 -37.83 -11.23
N LEU A 169 -0.62 -36.70 -10.64
CA LEU A 169 0.29 -35.87 -9.83
C LEU A 169 0.78 -36.64 -8.58
N THR A 170 -0.08 -37.44 -7.97
CA THR A 170 0.30 -38.32 -6.85
C THR A 170 1.37 -39.32 -7.26
N ILE A 171 1.14 -40.06 -8.37
CA ILE A 171 2.08 -41.05 -8.88
C ILE A 171 3.39 -40.40 -9.32
N SER A 172 3.33 -39.30 -10.08
CA SER A 172 4.53 -38.60 -10.53
C SER A 172 5.40 -38.12 -9.38
N ASN A 173 4.79 -37.59 -8.30
CA ASN A 173 5.52 -37.15 -7.13
C ASN A 173 6.04 -38.32 -6.28
N ALA A 174 5.26 -39.39 -6.10
CA ALA A 174 5.72 -40.58 -5.44
C ALA A 174 6.93 -41.18 -6.18
N TYR A 175 6.92 -41.19 -7.49
CA TYR A 175 8.07 -41.61 -8.28
C TYR A 175 9.31 -40.74 -7.98
N LYS A 176 9.20 -39.41 -8.03
CA LYS A 176 10.34 -38.49 -7.79
C LYS A 176 10.86 -38.55 -6.35
N ILE A 177 9.96 -38.62 -5.37
CA ILE A 177 10.32 -38.55 -3.94
C ILE A 177 10.81 -39.88 -3.40
N ILE A 178 10.21 -40.99 -3.81
CA ILE A 178 10.43 -42.31 -3.19
C ILE A 178 11.08 -43.30 -4.17
N ILE A 179 10.44 -43.50 -5.35
CA ILE A 179 10.83 -44.57 -6.25
C ILE A 179 12.19 -44.28 -6.89
N SER A 180 12.42 -43.06 -7.39
CA SER A 180 13.66 -42.70 -8.08
C SER A 180 14.91 -42.89 -7.18
N PRO A 181 14.96 -42.43 -5.91
CA PRO A 181 16.09 -42.71 -5.02
C PRO A 181 16.31 -44.21 -4.77
N ILE A 182 15.24 -45.00 -4.56
CA ILE A 182 15.33 -46.43 -4.36
C ILE A 182 15.90 -47.13 -5.62
N VAL A 183 15.36 -46.78 -6.79
CA VAL A 183 15.83 -47.31 -8.07
C VAL A 183 17.30 -46.93 -8.31
N SER A 184 17.71 -45.71 -7.98
CA SER A 184 19.10 -45.26 -8.12
C SER A 184 20.07 -46.11 -7.25
N VAL A 185 19.69 -46.41 -6.00
CA VAL A 185 20.47 -47.26 -5.11
C VAL A 185 20.49 -48.72 -5.61
N CYS A 186 19.33 -49.23 -6.05
CA CYS A 186 19.20 -50.62 -6.50
C CYS A 186 19.68 -50.84 -7.95
N SER A 187 20.07 -49.79 -8.68
CA SER A 187 20.39 -49.89 -10.11
C SER A 187 21.47 -50.92 -10.46
N PRO A 188 22.57 -51.15 -9.68
CA PRO A 188 23.54 -52.20 -9.99
C PRO A 188 22.94 -53.59 -9.88
N LEU A 189 22.04 -53.79 -8.91
CA LEU A 189 21.36 -55.07 -8.68
C LEU A 189 20.37 -55.37 -9.83
N MET A 190 19.63 -54.34 -10.28
CA MET A 190 18.74 -54.43 -11.43
C MET A 190 19.50 -54.70 -12.73
N TYR A 191 20.67 -54.06 -12.90
CA TYR A 191 21.56 -54.27 -14.05
C TYR A 191 22.03 -55.74 -14.18
N ILE A 192 22.18 -56.44 -13.06
CA ILE A 192 22.54 -57.87 -13.02
C ILE A 192 21.31 -58.77 -13.12
N LEU A 193 20.26 -58.49 -12.35
CA LEU A 193 19.08 -59.34 -12.24
C LEU A 193 18.24 -59.37 -13.52
N ILE A 194 17.99 -58.23 -14.15
CA ILE A 194 17.08 -58.15 -15.31
C ILE A 194 17.61 -59.01 -16.47
N PRO A 195 18.88 -58.87 -16.94
CA PRO A 195 19.39 -59.71 -18.01
C PRO A 195 19.45 -61.19 -17.61
N PHE A 196 19.77 -61.49 -16.34
CA PHE A 196 19.76 -62.88 -15.86
C PHE A 196 18.37 -63.51 -15.92
N VAL A 197 17.32 -62.80 -15.52
CA VAL A 197 15.93 -63.27 -15.61
C VAL A 197 15.53 -63.46 -17.07
N ILE A 198 15.88 -62.52 -17.95
CA ILE A 198 15.58 -62.65 -19.40
C ILE A 198 16.24 -63.90 -19.97
N LEU A 199 17.53 -64.17 -19.67
CA LEU A 199 18.22 -65.36 -20.13
C LEU A 199 17.54 -66.62 -19.61
N ARG A 200 17.06 -66.62 -18.36
CA ARG A 200 16.31 -67.75 -17.77
C ARG A 200 14.97 -67.98 -18.47
N LEU A 201 14.25 -66.90 -18.80
CA LEU A 201 13.00 -66.99 -19.57
C LEU A 201 13.22 -67.47 -21.01
N MET A 202 14.39 -67.21 -21.57
CA MET A 202 14.82 -67.74 -22.86
C MET A 202 15.36 -69.22 -22.74
N SER A 203 15.17 -69.88 -21.61
CA SER A 203 15.60 -71.24 -21.34
C SER A 203 17.13 -71.45 -21.34
N ILE A 204 17.91 -70.40 -21.26
CA ILE A 204 19.38 -70.43 -21.20
C ILE A 204 19.83 -70.70 -19.74
N LYS A 205 20.36 -71.90 -19.43
CA LYS A 205 20.78 -72.31 -18.08
C LYS A 205 22.22 -71.86 -17.82
N ILE A 206 22.47 -70.64 -17.41
CA ILE A 206 23.77 -70.13 -16.98
C ILE A 206 23.82 -70.09 -15.43
N PRO A 207 24.91 -70.65 -14.77
CA PRO A 207 25.08 -70.46 -13.32
C PRO A 207 25.23 -69.00 -12.94
N ILE A 208 24.53 -68.56 -11.87
CA ILE A 208 24.51 -67.15 -11.47
C ILE A 208 25.92 -66.57 -11.17
N ARG A 209 26.83 -67.43 -10.59
CA ARG A 209 28.20 -67.00 -10.32
C ARG A 209 29.00 -66.73 -11.59
N PHE A 210 28.81 -67.51 -12.65
CA PHE A 210 29.44 -67.29 -13.94
C PHE A 210 28.87 -66.04 -14.62
N PHE A 211 27.54 -65.83 -14.54
CA PHE A 211 26.89 -64.69 -15.08
C PHE A 211 27.36 -63.38 -14.40
N ILE A 212 27.45 -63.36 -13.05
CA ILE A 212 27.97 -62.16 -12.33
C ILE A 212 29.41 -61.87 -12.73
N LYS A 213 30.28 -62.91 -12.84
CA LYS A 213 31.66 -62.71 -13.28
C LYS A 213 31.73 -62.12 -14.70
N MET A 214 30.95 -62.64 -15.61
CA MET A 214 30.87 -62.14 -16.99
C MET A 214 30.42 -60.70 -17.04
N MET A 215 29.38 -60.35 -16.28
CA MET A 215 28.90 -58.95 -16.20
C MET A 215 29.94 -58.03 -15.55
N TRP A 216 30.66 -58.49 -14.52
CA TRP A 216 31.75 -57.71 -13.92
C TRP A 216 32.94 -57.50 -14.86
N ASP A 217 33.31 -58.53 -15.63
CA ASP A 217 34.41 -58.44 -16.60
C ASP A 217 34.07 -57.53 -17.77
N GLN A 218 32.79 -57.43 -18.14
CA GLN A 218 32.27 -56.54 -19.17
C GLN A 218 31.86 -55.16 -18.65
N SER A 219 31.80 -54.95 -17.32
CA SER A 219 31.47 -53.65 -16.73
C SER A 219 32.58 -52.64 -16.97
N GLY A 220 32.50 -51.95 -18.07
CA GLY A 220 33.36 -50.82 -18.44
C GLY A 220 32.85 -50.21 -19.72
N PHE A 221 32.50 -48.90 -19.69
CA PHE A 221 31.90 -48.20 -20.83
C PHE A 221 32.81 -48.06 -22.03
N ILE A 222 34.11 -48.31 -21.87
CA ILE A 222 35.11 -48.06 -22.94
C ILE A 222 35.92 -49.33 -23.15
N SER A 223 35.58 -50.11 -24.17
CA SER A 223 36.50 -51.03 -24.85
C SER A 223 36.92 -50.34 -26.15
N LEU A 224 38.12 -49.83 -26.18
CA LEU A 224 38.67 -49.23 -27.38
C LEU A 224 39.42 -50.32 -28.15
N PRO A 225 38.82 -50.85 -29.23
CA PRO A 225 39.43 -51.98 -29.98
C PRO A 225 40.76 -51.60 -30.67
N PHE A 226 41.10 -50.32 -30.67
CA PHE A 226 42.32 -49.80 -31.31
C PHE A 226 43.53 -49.73 -30.40
N ILE A 227 43.43 -50.05 -29.10
CA ILE A 227 44.55 -50.04 -28.17
C ILE A 227 45.28 -51.40 -28.24
N LYS A 228 46.35 -51.45 -29.02
CA LYS A 228 47.20 -52.67 -29.17
C LYS A 228 48.09 -52.92 -27.95
N ASN A 229 48.35 -51.92 -27.10
CA ASN A 229 49.22 -52.09 -25.91
C ASN A 229 48.40 -52.67 -24.74
N PRO A 230 48.74 -53.88 -24.21
CA PRO A 230 47.98 -54.52 -23.16
C PRO A 230 47.96 -53.78 -21.82
N PHE A 231 49.02 -53.03 -21.52
CA PHE A 231 49.08 -52.17 -20.33
C PHE A 231 48.07 -51.02 -20.42
N MET A 232 48.05 -50.31 -21.55
CA MET A 232 47.12 -49.21 -21.79
C MET A 232 45.67 -49.72 -21.81
N ALA A 233 45.39 -50.88 -22.39
CA ALA A 233 44.06 -51.48 -22.38
C ALA A 233 43.56 -51.79 -20.93
N THR A 234 44.47 -52.29 -20.09
CA THR A 234 44.16 -52.54 -18.67
C THR A 234 43.93 -51.26 -17.89
N LEU A 235 44.72 -50.22 -18.13
CA LEU A 235 44.58 -48.89 -17.49
C LEU A 235 43.24 -48.23 -17.87
N VAL A 236 42.88 -48.25 -19.15
CA VAL A 236 41.60 -47.75 -19.65
C VAL A 236 40.41 -48.53 -19.03
N LYS A 237 40.52 -49.85 -18.90
CA LYS A 237 39.50 -50.68 -18.26
C LYS A 237 39.29 -50.32 -16.78
N TRP A 238 40.35 -50.12 -16.02
CA TRP A 238 40.24 -49.71 -14.60
C TRP A 238 39.72 -48.29 -14.46
N PHE A 239 40.17 -47.34 -15.32
CA PHE A 239 39.66 -45.98 -15.38
C PHE A 239 38.15 -45.96 -15.68
N SER A 240 37.71 -46.72 -16.68
CA SER A 240 36.30 -46.86 -17.05
C SER A 240 35.44 -47.45 -15.90
N LYS A 241 35.94 -48.42 -15.15
CA LYS A 241 35.26 -48.93 -13.94
C LYS A 241 35.18 -47.87 -12.84
N GLY A 242 36.27 -47.16 -12.58
CA GLY A 242 36.28 -46.04 -11.62
C GLY A 242 35.27 -44.95 -11.99
N LEU A 243 35.22 -44.59 -13.27
CA LEU A 243 34.26 -43.63 -13.78
C LEU A 243 32.81 -44.11 -13.62
N SER A 244 32.53 -45.39 -13.89
CA SER A 244 31.20 -45.97 -13.71
C SER A 244 30.75 -45.96 -12.25
N ILE A 245 31.65 -46.27 -11.31
CA ILE A 245 31.38 -46.18 -9.87
C ILE A 245 31.11 -44.72 -9.47
N PHE A 246 31.91 -43.79 -9.94
CA PHE A 246 31.72 -42.35 -9.68
C PHE A 246 30.34 -41.87 -10.19
N LEU A 247 29.99 -42.19 -11.45
CA LEU A 247 28.70 -41.82 -12.02
C LEU A 247 27.52 -42.47 -11.27
N TYR A 248 27.69 -43.68 -10.74
CA TYR A 248 26.68 -44.32 -9.89
C TYR A 248 26.42 -43.52 -8.60
N PHE A 249 27.46 -43.16 -7.87
CA PHE A 249 27.30 -42.34 -6.66
C PHE A 249 26.75 -40.96 -6.97
N GLN A 250 27.20 -40.37 -8.06
CA GLN A 250 26.63 -39.07 -8.52
C GLN A 250 25.14 -39.19 -8.85
N ASN A 251 24.70 -40.29 -9.47
CA ASN A 251 23.29 -40.54 -9.76
C ASN A 251 22.45 -40.68 -8.46
N ILE A 252 22.96 -41.42 -7.46
CA ILE A 252 22.32 -41.52 -6.14
C ILE A 252 22.19 -40.13 -5.51
N TYR A 253 23.27 -39.37 -5.48
CA TYR A 253 23.30 -38.02 -4.92
C TYR A 253 22.29 -37.09 -5.62
N ASN A 254 22.28 -37.09 -6.95
CA ASN A 254 21.34 -36.27 -7.73
C ASN A 254 19.88 -36.68 -7.50
N SER A 255 19.61 -38.00 -7.43
CA SER A 255 18.26 -38.52 -7.17
C SER A 255 17.78 -38.17 -5.76
N TYR A 256 18.66 -38.27 -4.75
CA TYR A 256 18.37 -37.85 -3.39
C TYR A 256 18.06 -36.35 -3.32
N ASN A 257 18.90 -35.49 -3.93
CA ASN A 257 18.68 -34.05 -3.97
C ASN A 257 17.35 -33.69 -4.66
N THR A 258 17.05 -34.32 -5.80
CA THR A 258 15.76 -34.11 -6.49
C THR A 258 14.58 -34.50 -5.60
N SER A 259 14.69 -35.59 -4.83
CA SER A 259 13.67 -36.02 -3.88
C SER A 259 13.45 -34.97 -2.78
N GLN A 260 14.51 -34.50 -2.14
CA GLN A 260 14.42 -33.48 -1.07
C GLN A 260 13.87 -32.16 -1.60
N THR A 261 14.32 -31.70 -2.76
CA THR A 261 13.84 -30.49 -3.39
C THR A 261 12.36 -30.58 -3.76
N THR A 262 11.93 -31.70 -4.36
CA THR A 262 10.52 -31.93 -4.70
C THR A 262 9.64 -31.89 -3.44
N LEU A 263 10.10 -32.53 -2.36
CA LEU A 263 9.38 -32.52 -1.07
C LEU A 263 9.29 -31.08 -0.50
N GLY A 264 10.39 -30.32 -0.55
CA GLY A 264 10.43 -28.93 -0.11
C GLY A 264 9.44 -28.04 -0.88
N VAL A 265 9.36 -28.19 -2.20
CA VAL A 265 8.42 -27.45 -3.04
C VAL A 265 6.96 -27.82 -2.73
N VAL A 266 6.66 -29.10 -2.54
CA VAL A 266 5.29 -29.52 -2.16
C VAL A 266 4.88 -28.93 -0.81
N ASN A 267 5.77 -28.95 0.18
CA ASN A 267 5.51 -28.36 1.50
C ASN A 267 5.33 -26.83 1.41
N PHE A 268 6.11 -26.17 0.56
CA PHE A 268 5.95 -24.74 0.28
C PHE A 268 4.57 -24.44 -0.30
N PHE A 269 4.12 -25.19 -1.31
CA PHE A 269 2.79 -25.03 -1.90
C PHE A 269 1.67 -25.31 -0.89
N GLN A 270 1.85 -26.32 -0.03
CA GLN A 270 0.92 -26.59 1.06
C GLN A 270 0.75 -25.38 1.96
N LYS A 271 1.85 -24.80 2.46
CA LYS A 271 1.82 -23.60 3.30
C LYS A 271 1.12 -22.42 2.62
N LYS A 272 1.39 -22.23 1.31
CA LYS A 272 0.70 -21.17 0.54
C LYS A 272 -0.80 -21.41 0.44
N LEU A 273 -1.24 -22.65 0.24
CA LEU A 273 -2.68 -22.99 0.21
C LEU A 273 -3.36 -22.82 1.57
N GLU A 274 -2.66 -23.09 2.68
CA GLU A 274 -3.15 -22.81 4.03
C GLU A 274 -3.39 -21.32 4.25
N ASN A 275 -2.48 -20.45 3.80
CA ASN A 275 -2.64 -19.01 3.86
C ASN A 275 -3.81 -18.52 2.99
N ILE A 276 -3.95 -19.05 1.77
CA ILE A 276 -5.10 -18.76 0.89
C ILE A 276 -6.41 -19.17 1.58
N ARG A 277 -6.47 -20.35 2.18
CA ARG A 277 -7.64 -20.86 2.92
C ARG A 277 -8.02 -19.92 4.06
N ALA A 278 -7.06 -19.44 4.84
CA ALA A 278 -7.31 -18.49 5.91
C ALA A 278 -7.92 -17.18 5.39
N ILE A 279 -7.41 -16.66 4.26
CA ILE A 279 -7.94 -15.45 3.60
C ILE A 279 -9.37 -15.68 3.09
N LEU A 280 -9.63 -16.81 2.42
CA LEU A 280 -10.97 -17.17 1.94
C LEU A 280 -11.96 -17.33 3.12
N GLY A 281 -11.52 -17.95 4.21
CA GLY A 281 -12.33 -18.11 5.43
C GLY A 281 -12.69 -16.77 6.07
N LEU A 282 -11.76 -15.81 6.11
CA LEU A 282 -12.08 -14.46 6.58
C LEU A 282 -13.08 -13.76 5.65
N ASN A 283 -12.84 -13.78 4.32
CA ASN A 283 -13.74 -13.13 3.37
C ASN A 283 -15.16 -13.73 3.42
N GLN A 284 -15.31 -15.04 3.65
CA GLN A 284 -16.62 -15.65 3.84
C GLN A 284 -17.34 -15.06 5.05
N LYS A 285 -16.68 -15.02 6.21
CA LYS A 285 -17.25 -14.40 7.41
C LYS A 285 -17.63 -12.93 7.19
N LEU A 286 -16.81 -12.20 6.42
CA LEU A 286 -17.10 -10.82 6.06
C LEU A 286 -18.32 -10.74 5.12
N SER A 287 -18.43 -11.62 4.12
CA SER A 287 -19.58 -11.62 3.20
C SER A 287 -20.90 -11.99 3.88
N GLU A 288 -20.88 -12.82 4.92
CA GLU A 288 -22.04 -13.14 5.73
C GLU A 288 -22.52 -11.95 6.59
N ASN A 289 -21.59 -11.17 7.16
CA ASN A 289 -21.91 -10.05 8.04
C ASN A 289 -22.07 -8.71 7.31
N TYR A 290 -21.45 -8.56 6.14
CA TYR A 290 -21.37 -7.31 5.37
C TYR A 290 -21.71 -7.54 3.89
N SER A 291 -22.80 -8.27 3.61
CA SER A 291 -23.19 -8.72 2.25
C SER A 291 -23.35 -7.60 1.23
N ASP A 292 -23.76 -6.40 1.67
CA ASP A 292 -23.92 -5.23 0.78
C ASP A 292 -22.59 -4.65 0.31
N TYR A 293 -21.50 -4.94 1.00
CA TYR A 293 -20.17 -4.38 0.80
C TYR A 293 -19.15 -5.39 0.29
N VAL A 294 -19.34 -6.66 0.62
CA VAL A 294 -18.38 -7.75 0.39
C VAL A 294 -18.96 -8.82 -0.50
N GLN A 295 -18.26 -9.14 -1.58
CA GLN A 295 -18.65 -10.22 -2.47
C GLN A 295 -18.29 -11.59 -1.88
N VAL A 296 -19.12 -12.58 -2.14
CA VAL A 296 -18.90 -14.00 -1.76
C VAL A 296 -17.66 -14.53 -2.47
N ASN A 297 -17.02 -15.52 -1.88
CA ASN A 297 -15.89 -16.21 -2.51
C ASN A 297 -16.29 -16.83 -3.86
N PRO A 298 -15.45 -16.71 -4.89
CA PRO A 298 -15.70 -17.40 -6.15
C PRO A 298 -15.81 -18.92 -5.95
N LYS A 299 -16.84 -19.55 -6.53
CA LYS A 299 -17.11 -21.01 -6.40
C LYS A 299 -15.91 -21.89 -6.75
N LYS A 300 -15.03 -21.44 -7.63
CA LYS A 300 -13.81 -22.15 -8.01
C LYS A 300 -12.79 -22.33 -6.86
N PHE A 301 -12.87 -21.54 -5.80
CA PHE A 301 -12.03 -21.69 -4.59
C PHE A 301 -12.70 -22.49 -3.47
N GLN A 302 -13.94 -22.95 -3.67
CA GLN A 302 -14.66 -23.68 -2.64
C GLN A 302 -13.90 -24.93 -2.17
N ARG A 303 -13.24 -25.64 -3.10
CA ARG A 303 -12.44 -26.82 -2.77
C ARG A 303 -11.26 -26.50 -1.83
N ILE A 304 -10.60 -25.37 -2.01
CA ILE A 304 -9.51 -24.91 -1.13
C ILE A 304 -10.09 -24.50 0.23
N GLN A 305 -11.25 -23.83 0.22
CA GLN A 305 -11.92 -23.35 1.42
C GLN A 305 -12.41 -24.50 2.32
N ASP A 306 -13.05 -25.54 1.73
CA ASP A 306 -13.64 -26.68 2.45
C ASP A 306 -12.58 -27.75 2.82
N GLY A 307 -11.34 -27.61 2.36
CA GLY A 307 -10.31 -28.64 2.48
C GLY A 307 -9.82 -28.84 3.92
N GLU A 308 -10.31 -29.86 4.61
CA GLU A 308 -9.69 -30.40 5.86
C GLU A 308 -8.28 -30.97 5.67
N ILE A 309 -7.77 -30.98 4.47
CA ILE A 309 -6.75 -31.87 3.92
C ILE A 309 -5.33 -31.38 4.17
N TYR A 310 -5.18 -30.09 4.46
CA TYR A 310 -3.85 -29.52 4.64
C TYR A 310 -3.31 -29.73 6.07
N ASN A 311 -4.15 -30.10 7.03
CA ASN A 311 -3.80 -30.25 8.44
C ASN A 311 -3.29 -31.66 8.83
N GLY A 312 -3.18 -32.58 7.91
CA GLY A 312 -2.74 -33.94 8.20
C GLY A 312 -1.23 -34.11 8.14
N THR A 313 -0.64 -34.76 9.14
CA THR A 313 0.71 -35.32 9.08
C THR A 313 0.88 -36.09 7.77
N THR A 314 1.72 -35.59 6.93
CA THR A 314 1.96 -36.05 5.58
C THR A 314 2.42 -37.49 5.59
N SER A 315 1.52 -38.43 5.36
CA SER A 315 2.00 -39.74 4.88
C SER A 315 2.73 -39.50 3.56
N LEU A 316 3.82 -40.22 3.32
CA LEU A 316 4.64 -40.06 2.12
C LEU A 316 3.81 -40.20 0.82
N PHE A 317 2.64 -40.80 0.88
CA PHE A 317 1.78 -41.13 -0.26
C PHE A 317 0.45 -40.35 -0.33
N SER A 318 -0.08 -39.80 0.77
CA SER A 318 -1.39 -39.18 0.78
C SER A 318 -1.34 -37.68 0.53
N ASN A 319 -2.31 -37.17 -0.21
CA ASN A 319 -2.66 -35.76 -0.42
C ASN A 319 -1.69 -34.87 -1.25
N LYS A 320 -0.46 -35.35 -1.60
CA LYS A 320 0.49 -34.51 -2.36
C LYS A 320 -0.01 -34.15 -3.77
N GLY A 321 -0.60 -35.11 -4.47
CA GLY A 321 -1.20 -34.82 -5.78
C GLY A 321 -2.37 -33.83 -5.70
N ARG A 322 -3.14 -33.89 -4.60
CA ARG A 322 -4.23 -32.94 -4.37
C ARG A 322 -3.71 -31.53 -4.08
N ILE A 323 -2.69 -31.39 -3.23
CA ILE A 323 -2.02 -30.10 -2.97
C ILE A 323 -1.55 -29.49 -4.30
N LEU A 324 -0.88 -30.28 -5.13
CA LEU A 324 -0.36 -29.80 -6.41
C LEU A 324 -1.46 -29.40 -7.39
N LYS A 325 -2.53 -30.21 -7.47
CA LYS A 325 -3.70 -29.90 -8.30
C LYS A 325 -4.36 -28.60 -7.85
N ASP A 326 -4.66 -28.46 -6.55
CA ASP A 326 -5.33 -27.29 -5.99
C ASP A 326 -4.47 -26.03 -6.18
N PHE A 327 -3.15 -26.17 -6.03
CA PHE A 327 -2.21 -25.09 -6.31
C PHE A 327 -2.20 -24.68 -7.80
N TYR A 328 -2.17 -25.65 -8.70
CA TYR A 328 -2.19 -25.41 -10.14
C TYR A 328 -3.48 -24.69 -10.56
N GLU A 329 -4.64 -25.19 -10.12
CA GLU A 329 -5.95 -24.58 -10.37
C GLU A 329 -6.05 -23.17 -9.77
N PHE A 330 -5.45 -22.94 -8.60
CA PHE A 330 -5.38 -21.61 -8.00
C PHE A 330 -4.58 -20.64 -8.86
N ILE A 331 -3.39 -21.00 -9.33
CA ILE A 331 -2.55 -20.14 -10.17
C ILE A 331 -3.27 -19.75 -11.48
N GLU A 332 -4.01 -20.66 -12.10
CA GLU A 332 -4.81 -20.33 -13.29
C GLU A 332 -5.91 -19.28 -13.01
N ASN A 333 -6.38 -19.19 -11.75
CA ASN A 333 -7.49 -18.34 -11.33
C ASN A 333 -7.08 -17.22 -10.36
N LYS A 334 -5.80 -16.97 -10.16
CA LYS A 334 -5.27 -16.04 -9.15
C LYS A 334 -5.88 -14.62 -9.21
N ASN A 335 -6.23 -14.14 -10.41
CA ASN A 335 -6.82 -12.81 -10.58
C ASN A 335 -8.18 -12.65 -9.86
N ASP A 336 -8.97 -13.72 -9.75
CA ASP A 336 -10.22 -13.65 -8.99
C ASP A 336 -9.98 -13.66 -7.46
N PHE A 337 -8.85 -14.23 -7.03
CA PHE A 337 -8.43 -14.15 -5.64
C PHE A 337 -8.04 -12.73 -5.22
N LEU A 338 -7.52 -11.92 -6.14
CA LEU A 338 -7.23 -10.51 -5.86
C LEU A 338 -8.48 -9.74 -5.46
N LYS A 339 -9.66 -10.08 -6.02
CA LYS A 339 -10.94 -9.49 -5.60
C LYS A 339 -11.27 -9.81 -4.14
N VAL A 340 -10.93 -11.02 -3.68
CA VAL A 340 -11.09 -11.41 -2.27
C VAL A 340 -10.20 -10.58 -1.35
N ILE A 341 -8.93 -10.40 -1.73
CA ILE A 341 -7.99 -9.55 -0.98
C ILE A 341 -8.51 -8.11 -0.94
N ASN A 342 -9.01 -7.59 -2.05
CA ASN A 342 -9.56 -6.24 -2.15
C ASN A 342 -10.83 -6.05 -1.30
N ASN A 343 -11.69 -7.05 -1.19
CA ASN A 343 -12.83 -7.02 -0.27
C ASN A 343 -12.36 -6.83 1.18
N ILE A 344 -11.39 -7.63 1.61
CA ILE A 344 -10.81 -7.54 2.96
C ILE A 344 -10.20 -6.17 3.20
N GLY A 345 -9.43 -5.66 2.23
CA GLY A 345 -8.83 -4.33 2.31
C GLY A 345 -9.87 -3.21 2.44
N LEU A 346 -10.96 -3.27 1.68
CA LEU A 346 -12.04 -2.28 1.78
C LEU A 346 -12.71 -2.29 3.15
N VAL A 347 -13.00 -3.47 3.70
CA VAL A 347 -13.59 -3.60 5.04
C VAL A 347 -12.63 -3.09 6.11
N ASP A 348 -11.34 -3.46 6.05
CA ASP A 348 -10.31 -2.95 6.98
C ASP A 348 -10.20 -1.42 6.91
N CYS A 349 -10.29 -0.83 5.72
CA CYS A 349 -10.32 0.63 5.55
C CYS A 349 -11.48 1.26 6.33
N TYR A 350 -12.71 0.76 6.17
CA TYR A 350 -13.87 1.29 6.89
C TYR A 350 -13.82 1.01 8.39
N PHE A 351 -13.26 -0.11 8.82
CA PHE A 351 -12.99 -0.35 10.25
C PHE A 351 -12.00 0.68 10.80
N GLY A 352 -10.94 1.02 10.06
CA GLY A 352 -9.99 2.06 10.45
C GLY A 352 -10.64 3.44 10.57
N ILE A 353 -11.46 3.86 9.60
CA ILE A 353 -12.23 5.12 9.66
C ILE A 353 -13.18 5.12 10.87
N THR A 354 -13.83 4.00 11.11
CA THR A 354 -14.76 3.84 12.24
C THR A 354 -14.04 3.88 13.58
N GLU A 355 -12.87 3.27 13.70
CA GLU A 355 -12.02 3.33 14.90
C GLU A 355 -11.71 4.79 15.27
N LYS A 356 -11.41 5.64 14.27
CA LYS A 356 -11.22 7.08 14.50
C LYS A 356 -12.51 7.79 14.92
N LEU A 357 -13.64 7.46 14.31
CA LEU A 357 -14.93 8.04 14.69
C LEU A 357 -15.31 7.69 16.14
N LEU A 358 -14.93 6.50 16.63
CA LEU A 358 -15.19 6.10 18.03
C LEU A 358 -14.36 6.92 19.04
N GLU A 359 -13.31 7.61 18.59
CA GLU A 359 -12.63 8.67 19.35
C GLU A 359 -13.48 9.95 19.39
N LYS A 360 -14.71 9.89 19.91
CA LYS A 360 -15.75 10.93 19.88
C LYS A 360 -15.29 12.34 20.30
N LYS A 361 -14.23 12.43 21.09
CA LYS A 361 -13.65 13.70 21.53
C LYS A 361 -12.92 14.44 20.40
N TYR A 362 -12.55 13.74 19.33
CA TYR A 362 -11.63 14.26 18.31
C TYR A 362 -12.25 14.26 16.91
N TYR A 363 -13.10 13.28 16.60
CA TYR A 363 -13.66 13.12 15.26
C TYR A 363 -15.19 13.05 15.27
N SER A 364 -15.79 13.58 14.20
CA SER A 364 -17.24 13.51 14.00
C SER A 364 -17.58 13.28 12.52
N VAL A 365 -18.83 12.89 12.24
CA VAL A 365 -19.37 12.82 10.87
C VAL A 365 -20.01 14.16 10.56
N PRO A 366 -19.61 14.86 9.49
CA PRO A 366 -20.15 16.16 9.14
C PRO A 366 -21.59 16.05 8.61
N GLN A 367 -22.42 17.05 8.91
CA GLN A 367 -23.73 17.19 8.31
C GLN A 367 -23.64 17.88 6.96
N ILE A 368 -24.12 17.25 5.91
CA ILE A 368 -24.14 17.79 4.54
C ILE A 368 -25.41 18.59 4.32
N LEU A 369 -25.25 19.81 3.78
CA LEU A 369 -26.37 20.67 3.40
C LEU A 369 -26.46 20.77 1.88
N GLN A 370 -27.70 20.87 1.38
CA GLN A 370 -28.00 21.19 -0.01
C GLN A 370 -28.64 22.57 -0.05
N LEU A 371 -27.84 23.60 -0.35
CA LEU A 371 -28.25 25.00 -0.39
C LEU A 371 -27.78 25.64 -1.70
N GLU A 372 -28.41 26.76 -2.09
CA GLU A 372 -28.02 27.56 -3.27
C GLU A 372 -26.82 28.51 -3.01
N TYR A 373 -26.30 28.51 -1.79
CA TYR A 373 -25.14 29.33 -1.40
C TYR A 373 -24.23 28.52 -0.48
N PRO A 374 -22.93 28.83 -0.50
CA PRO A 374 -21.98 28.11 0.35
C PRO A 374 -22.16 28.47 1.82
N LYS A 375 -22.29 27.46 2.68
CA LYS A 375 -22.38 27.59 4.12
C LYS A 375 -21.44 26.59 4.78
N MET A 376 -20.79 27.01 5.87
CA MET A 376 -19.95 26.12 6.67
C MET A 376 -19.91 26.59 8.11
N GLU A 377 -20.09 25.64 9.03
CA GLU A 377 -19.97 25.79 10.47
C GLU A 377 -19.11 24.66 11.00
N ILE A 378 -18.00 25.00 11.67
CA ILE A 378 -17.11 24.01 12.29
C ILE A 378 -16.92 24.41 13.75
N ASP A 379 -17.34 23.54 14.66
CA ASP A 379 -17.16 23.69 16.10
C ASP A 379 -16.08 22.76 16.60
N GLY A 380 -15.19 23.29 17.43
CA GLY A 380 -14.16 22.51 18.09
C GLY A 380 -13.14 21.89 17.15
N LEU A 381 -12.79 22.56 16.05
CA LEU A 381 -11.77 22.09 15.10
C LEU A 381 -10.37 22.07 15.72
N TRP A 382 -9.57 21.12 15.29
CA TRP A 382 -8.19 20.94 15.73
C TRP A 382 -7.32 20.40 14.59
N HIS A 383 -5.99 20.37 14.76
CA HIS A 383 -5.05 19.90 13.73
C HIS A 383 -4.43 18.55 14.10
N PRO A 384 -4.52 17.50 13.25
CA PRO A 384 -4.03 16.15 13.57
C PRO A 384 -2.53 16.01 13.83
N ALA A 385 -1.72 16.99 13.39
CA ALA A 385 -0.29 17.00 13.73
C ALA A 385 -0.01 17.49 15.16
N VAL A 386 -1.00 18.05 15.87
CA VAL A 386 -0.84 18.52 17.25
C VAL A 386 -1.04 17.36 18.23
N GLN A 387 -0.15 17.23 19.19
CA GLN A 387 -0.27 16.22 20.26
C GLN A 387 -1.58 16.40 21.03
N LYS A 388 -2.27 15.30 21.34
CA LYS A 388 -3.64 15.31 21.89
C LYS A 388 -3.79 16.08 23.22
N ASP A 389 -2.74 16.13 24.03
CA ASP A 389 -2.66 16.89 25.29
C ASP A 389 -2.50 18.42 25.10
N LYS A 390 -2.03 18.85 23.92
CA LYS A 390 -1.79 20.25 23.56
C LYS A 390 -2.84 20.84 22.63
N ILE A 391 -3.91 20.10 22.34
CA ILE A 391 -4.96 20.55 21.44
C ILE A 391 -5.74 21.71 22.04
N VAL A 392 -5.75 22.84 21.32
CA VAL A 392 -6.66 23.96 21.59
C VAL A 392 -7.70 24.00 20.47
N LYS A 393 -8.94 23.64 20.81
CA LYS A 393 -10.05 23.62 19.84
C LYS A 393 -10.54 25.03 19.54
N ASN A 394 -10.80 25.32 18.26
CA ASN A 394 -11.34 26.58 17.77
C ASN A 394 -12.62 26.34 16.96
N SER A 395 -13.38 27.41 16.67
CA SER A 395 -14.60 27.34 15.86
C SER A 395 -14.63 28.46 14.83
N ILE A 396 -15.26 28.20 13.67
CA ILE A 396 -15.42 29.17 12.59
C ILE A 396 -16.76 28.96 11.88
N TYR A 397 -17.42 30.07 11.46
CA TYR A 397 -18.78 30.05 10.92
C TYR A 397 -18.86 30.92 9.67
N PHE A 398 -19.24 30.34 8.55
CA PHE A 398 -19.50 31.01 7.29
C PHE A 398 -20.97 30.93 6.91
N ASP A 399 -21.52 32.02 6.45
CA ASP A 399 -22.89 32.11 5.95
C ASP A 399 -22.97 33.08 4.74
N LYS A 400 -24.16 33.26 4.18
CA LYS A 400 -24.41 34.15 3.04
C LYS A 400 -23.89 35.60 3.23
N LYS A 401 -23.84 36.05 4.49
CA LYS A 401 -23.38 37.41 4.85
C LYS A 401 -21.92 37.48 5.33
N LYS A 402 -21.38 36.35 5.81
CA LYS A 402 -20.02 36.20 6.37
C LYS A 402 -19.27 35.15 5.56
N ARG A 403 -18.82 35.52 4.38
CA ARG A 403 -18.17 34.59 3.44
C ARG A 403 -16.66 34.61 3.55
N ASN A 404 -16.08 35.67 4.07
CA ASN A 404 -14.65 35.91 4.01
C ASN A 404 -14.08 36.31 5.37
N TYR A 405 -12.91 35.80 5.70
CA TYR A 405 -12.21 36.17 6.92
C TYR A 405 -10.82 36.72 6.62
N ILE A 406 -10.49 37.84 7.29
CA ILE A 406 -9.10 38.32 7.41
C ILE A 406 -8.57 37.83 8.76
N LEU A 407 -7.55 37.00 8.72
CA LEU A 407 -6.88 36.44 9.89
C LEU A 407 -5.57 37.19 10.14
N THR A 408 -5.45 37.81 11.31
CA THR A 408 -4.25 38.52 11.73
C THR A 408 -3.71 37.93 13.04
N GLY A 409 -2.45 38.17 13.31
CA GLY A 409 -1.79 37.73 14.55
C GLY A 409 -0.29 37.68 14.37
N PRO A 410 0.46 37.63 15.48
CA PRO A 410 1.91 37.48 15.44
C PRO A 410 2.35 36.16 14.82
N ASN A 411 3.62 36.06 14.42
CA ASN A 411 4.21 34.78 14.04
C ASN A 411 4.22 33.82 15.23
N ALA A 412 4.15 32.52 14.97
CA ALA A 412 4.00 31.45 15.96
C ALA A 412 2.68 31.45 16.76
N ALA A 413 1.76 32.40 16.57
CA ALA A 413 0.46 32.40 17.27
C ALA A 413 -0.54 31.34 16.76
N GLY A 414 -0.18 30.53 15.78
CA GLY A 414 -1.00 29.41 15.30
C GLY A 414 -1.85 29.70 14.06
N LYS A 415 -1.63 30.81 13.34
CA LYS A 415 -2.38 31.18 12.13
C LYS A 415 -2.40 30.07 11.07
N SER A 416 -1.22 29.64 10.61
CA SER A 416 -1.10 28.62 9.55
C SER A 416 -1.64 27.27 9.99
N THR A 417 -1.44 26.87 11.25
CA THR A 417 -2.02 25.65 11.81
C THR A 417 -3.55 25.69 11.80
N PHE A 418 -4.13 26.84 12.15
CA PHE A 418 -5.58 27.01 12.16
C PHE A 418 -6.19 26.94 10.74
N ILE A 419 -5.64 27.68 9.76
CA ILE A 419 -6.16 27.66 8.40
C ILE A 419 -6.01 26.27 7.76
N LYS A 420 -4.89 25.59 8.00
CA LYS A 420 -4.70 24.18 7.61
C LYS A 420 -5.73 23.27 8.27
N SER A 421 -6.06 23.49 9.55
CA SER A 421 -7.08 22.71 10.26
C SER A 421 -8.47 22.89 9.65
N VAL A 422 -8.87 24.11 9.32
CA VAL A 422 -10.15 24.39 8.64
C VAL A 422 -10.22 23.66 7.30
N PHE A 423 -9.18 23.80 6.49
CA PHE A 423 -9.12 23.18 5.18
C PHE A 423 -9.14 21.64 5.28
N MET A 424 -8.40 21.08 6.23
CA MET A 424 -8.34 19.64 6.47
C MET A 424 -9.70 19.06 6.88
N ASN A 425 -10.47 19.77 7.72
CA ASN A 425 -11.83 19.34 8.07
C ASN A 425 -12.71 19.16 6.82
N ILE A 426 -12.68 20.14 5.90
CA ILE A 426 -13.44 20.06 4.65
C ILE A 426 -12.91 18.93 3.77
N TYR A 427 -11.60 18.82 3.64
CA TYR A 427 -10.96 17.81 2.81
C TYR A 427 -11.28 16.39 3.28
N LEU A 428 -11.15 16.11 4.57
CA LEU A 428 -11.49 14.82 5.15
C LEU A 428 -13.00 14.51 5.05
N ALA A 429 -13.85 15.52 5.25
CA ALA A 429 -15.30 15.41 5.05
C ALA A 429 -15.67 14.97 3.63
N GLN A 430 -14.98 15.52 2.62
CA GLN A 430 -15.23 15.23 1.20
C GLN A 430 -14.45 14.01 0.67
N THR A 431 -13.53 13.45 1.43
CA THR A 431 -12.76 12.24 1.08
C THR A 431 -13.21 11.02 1.86
N ILE A 432 -12.84 10.93 3.13
CA ILE A 432 -13.09 9.77 4.00
C ILE A 432 -14.39 9.88 4.81
N GLY A 433 -15.13 10.98 4.71
CA GLY A 433 -16.47 11.16 5.30
C GLY A 433 -16.48 11.49 6.79
N ILE A 434 -15.34 11.77 7.42
CA ILE A 434 -15.24 12.25 8.81
C ILE A 434 -14.48 13.58 8.86
N CYS A 435 -14.57 14.30 9.96
CA CYS A 435 -13.86 15.54 10.18
C CYS A 435 -13.20 15.58 11.57
N ASN A 436 -12.11 16.33 11.70
CA ASN A 436 -11.34 16.53 12.93
C ASN A 436 -11.90 17.71 13.74
N SER A 437 -13.16 17.61 14.15
CA SER A 437 -13.90 18.59 14.94
C SER A 437 -15.02 17.97 15.75
N ASP A 438 -15.55 18.71 16.72
CA ASP A 438 -16.67 18.23 17.54
C ASP A 438 -17.97 18.16 16.72
N LYS A 439 -18.16 19.14 15.82
CA LYS A 439 -19.31 19.22 14.92
C LYS A 439 -18.94 19.99 13.67
N MET A 440 -19.41 19.52 12.54
CA MET A 440 -19.31 20.24 11.26
C MET A 440 -20.62 20.16 10.48
N VAL A 441 -21.03 21.30 9.92
CA VAL A 441 -22.18 21.43 9.01
C VAL A 441 -21.70 22.21 7.80
N TYR A 442 -21.87 21.69 6.58
CA TYR A 442 -21.33 22.34 5.39
C TYR A 442 -22.11 22.02 4.11
N THR A 443 -21.98 22.91 3.11
CA THR A 443 -22.31 22.63 1.72
C THR A 443 -21.05 22.08 1.03
N PRO A 444 -21.09 20.99 0.26
CA PRO A 444 -19.92 20.47 -0.44
C PRO A 444 -19.34 21.48 -1.43
N PHE A 445 -18.02 21.52 -1.53
CA PHE A 445 -17.28 22.42 -2.40
C PHE A 445 -16.80 21.67 -3.65
N SER A 446 -17.09 22.22 -4.83
CA SER A 446 -16.60 21.71 -6.11
C SER A 446 -15.11 22.00 -6.31
N TYR A 447 -14.60 23.06 -5.67
CA TYR A 447 -13.20 23.45 -5.75
C TYR A 447 -12.65 23.76 -4.36
N LEU A 448 -11.53 23.14 -4.04
CA LEU A 448 -10.73 23.40 -2.85
C LEU A 448 -9.39 23.99 -3.32
N LEU A 449 -9.10 25.22 -2.93
CA LEU A 449 -7.92 25.95 -3.40
C LEU A 449 -7.06 26.38 -2.23
N THR A 450 -5.75 26.21 -2.37
CA THR A 450 -4.77 26.62 -1.38
C THR A 450 -3.77 27.58 -2.02
N GLY A 451 -3.47 28.66 -1.33
CA GLY A 451 -2.38 29.57 -1.63
C GLY A 451 -1.46 29.69 -0.43
N ILE A 452 -1.03 28.55 0.14
CA ILE A 452 -0.05 28.50 1.22
C ILE A 452 1.35 28.61 0.59
N ARG A 453 2.22 29.36 1.26
CA ARG A 453 3.59 29.60 0.79
C ARG A 453 4.38 28.29 0.75
N ASN A 454 4.80 27.84 -0.44
CA ASN A 454 5.80 26.79 -0.57
C ASN A 454 7.20 27.39 -0.55
N GLN A 455 8.09 26.82 0.27
CA GLN A 455 9.48 27.25 0.36
C GLN A 455 10.35 26.82 -0.83
N ASP A 456 9.83 26.02 -1.76
CA ASP A 456 10.62 25.34 -2.78
C ASP A 456 10.33 25.81 -4.21
N SER A 457 10.62 27.05 -4.53
CA SER A 457 10.92 27.43 -5.93
C SER A 457 12.42 27.60 -6.07
N GLN A 458 13.16 26.49 -6.22
CA GLN A 458 14.58 26.55 -6.55
C GLN A 458 14.76 26.79 -8.06
N GLY A 459 15.19 27.98 -8.42
CA GLY A 459 16.20 28.10 -9.47
C GLY A 459 15.81 28.67 -10.82
N SER A 460 14.54 29.02 -11.17
CA SER A 460 14.25 29.58 -12.52
C SER A 460 13.44 30.86 -12.59
N GLU A 461 12.65 31.18 -11.55
CA GLU A 461 11.82 32.38 -11.50
C GLU A 461 12.05 33.15 -10.19
N SER A 462 11.80 34.47 -10.19
CA SER A 462 11.78 35.23 -8.94
C SER A 462 10.62 34.75 -8.07
N LEU A 463 10.78 34.79 -6.75
CA LEU A 463 9.71 34.41 -5.81
C LEU A 463 8.41 35.19 -6.06
N PHE A 464 8.53 36.43 -6.44
CA PHE A 464 7.38 37.29 -6.74
C PHE A 464 6.65 36.86 -8.03
N GLU A 465 7.40 36.50 -9.05
CA GLU A 465 6.86 36.03 -10.33
C GLU A 465 6.08 34.72 -10.17
N ALA A 466 6.64 33.76 -9.40
CA ALA A 466 5.94 32.55 -9.03
C ALA A 466 4.66 32.82 -8.22
N GLU A 467 4.67 33.82 -7.33
CA GLU A 467 3.50 34.24 -6.57
C GLU A 467 2.42 34.82 -7.49
N VAL A 468 2.79 35.68 -8.46
CA VAL A 468 1.89 36.25 -9.46
C VAL A 468 1.23 35.16 -10.32
N HIS A 469 2.01 34.18 -10.80
CA HIS A 469 1.47 33.03 -11.56
C HIS A 469 0.43 32.25 -10.75
N LYS A 470 0.74 31.92 -9.50
CA LYS A 470 -0.21 31.22 -8.60
C LYS A 470 -1.51 32.00 -8.40
N ILE A 471 -1.42 33.32 -8.19
CA ILE A 471 -2.62 34.13 -7.99
C ILE A 471 -3.43 34.27 -9.27
N ARG A 472 -2.79 34.35 -10.43
CA ARG A 472 -3.48 34.31 -11.74
C ARG A 472 -4.30 33.03 -11.88
N ASP A 473 -3.66 31.88 -11.68
CA ASP A 473 -4.31 30.57 -11.82
C ASP A 473 -5.42 30.36 -10.76
N TYR A 474 -5.21 30.90 -9.56
CA TYR A 474 -6.22 30.95 -8.51
C TYR A 474 -7.44 31.80 -8.95
N LEU A 475 -7.23 33.00 -9.48
CA LEU A 475 -8.30 33.88 -9.94
C LEU A 475 -9.09 33.29 -11.11
N GLU A 476 -8.47 32.53 -11.97
CA GLU A 476 -9.14 31.76 -13.02
C GLU A 476 -9.99 30.61 -12.43
N SER A 477 -9.45 29.92 -11.43
CA SER A 477 -10.12 28.79 -10.80
C SER A 477 -11.38 29.17 -10.03
N ILE A 478 -11.39 30.31 -9.32
CA ILE A 478 -12.58 30.78 -8.57
C ILE A 478 -13.73 31.29 -9.45
N LYS A 479 -13.48 31.51 -10.75
CA LYS A 479 -14.53 31.90 -11.72
C LYS A 479 -15.33 30.73 -12.26
N LYS A 480 -14.86 29.47 -12.01
CA LYS A 480 -15.54 28.24 -12.45
C LYS A 480 -16.88 28.09 -11.74
N THR A 481 -17.79 27.36 -12.37
CA THR A 481 -19.11 27.06 -11.81
C THR A 481 -18.99 26.07 -10.65
N GLY A 482 -19.72 26.33 -9.54
CA GLY A 482 -19.74 25.52 -8.33
C GLY A 482 -19.28 26.30 -7.09
N PHE A 483 -19.36 25.67 -5.93
CA PHE A 483 -18.89 26.30 -4.69
C PHE A 483 -17.39 26.09 -4.52
N THR A 484 -16.72 27.16 -4.11
CA THR A 484 -15.29 27.17 -3.86
C THR A 484 -14.98 27.48 -2.40
N PHE A 485 -14.07 26.73 -1.80
CA PHE A 485 -13.43 27.10 -0.54
C PHE A 485 -11.95 27.35 -0.77
N SER A 486 -11.41 28.43 -0.23
CA SER A 486 -9.99 28.70 -0.36
C SER A 486 -9.33 29.26 0.89
N ILE A 487 -8.04 28.96 1.04
CA ILE A 487 -7.16 29.55 2.04
C ILE A 487 -5.97 30.22 1.35
N LEU A 488 -5.65 31.41 1.80
CA LEU A 488 -4.52 32.20 1.33
C LEU A 488 -3.67 32.58 2.54
N ASP A 489 -2.39 32.24 2.55
CA ASP A 489 -1.47 32.53 3.64
C ASP A 489 -0.34 33.44 3.16
N GLU A 490 -0.28 34.66 3.69
CA GLU A 490 0.80 35.61 3.49
C GLU A 490 1.09 35.95 2.01
N VAL A 491 0.05 36.13 1.19
CA VAL A 491 0.20 36.45 -0.24
C VAL A 491 0.85 37.80 -0.47
N PHE A 492 1.67 37.91 -1.53
CA PHE A 492 2.41 39.10 -1.95
C PHE A 492 3.39 39.64 -0.91
N THR A 493 4.05 38.74 -0.17
CA THR A 493 5.07 39.13 0.82
C THR A 493 6.49 39.16 0.23
N SER A 494 6.68 38.73 -1.00
CA SER A 494 7.97 38.71 -1.72
C SER A 494 8.31 40.01 -2.46
N THR A 495 7.48 41.07 -2.32
CA THR A 495 7.71 42.40 -2.88
C THR A 495 7.75 43.49 -1.79
N ASN A 496 7.89 44.76 -2.18
CA ASN A 496 7.87 45.86 -1.20
C ASN A 496 6.50 45.97 -0.50
N TYR A 497 6.50 46.53 0.72
CA TYR A 497 5.31 46.57 1.56
C TYR A 497 4.11 47.29 0.92
N GLN A 498 4.34 48.37 0.17
CA GLN A 498 3.25 49.16 -0.40
C GLN A 498 2.58 48.44 -1.56
N GLU A 499 3.35 47.88 -2.47
CA GLU A 499 2.84 47.10 -3.61
C GLU A 499 2.18 45.81 -3.17
N GLY A 500 2.80 45.09 -2.25
CA GLY A 500 2.25 43.83 -1.70
C GLY A 500 0.93 44.08 -0.96
N PHE A 501 0.82 45.17 -0.19
CA PHE A 501 -0.44 45.57 0.42
C PHE A 501 -1.51 45.94 -0.63
N ALA A 502 -1.16 46.72 -1.66
CA ALA A 502 -2.08 47.09 -2.72
C ALA A 502 -2.61 45.88 -3.49
N ALA A 503 -1.70 44.94 -3.85
CA ALA A 503 -2.05 43.69 -4.50
C ALA A 503 -2.96 42.82 -3.62
N SER A 504 -2.63 42.67 -2.33
CA SER A 504 -3.44 41.91 -1.36
C SER A 504 -4.83 42.54 -1.17
N TYR A 505 -4.91 43.89 -1.14
CA TYR A 505 -6.19 44.57 -1.05
C TYR A 505 -7.04 44.38 -2.31
N GLY A 506 -6.42 44.48 -3.49
CA GLY A 506 -7.07 44.24 -4.79
C GLY A 506 -7.60 42.80 -4.89
N LEU A 507 -6.80 41.81 -4.48
CA LEU A 507 -7.20 40.40 -4.40
C LEU A 507 -8.41 40.24 -3.47
N CYS A 508 -8.35 40.76 -2.25
CA CYS A 508 -9.47 40.73 -1.31
C CYS A 508 -10.74 41.38 -1.86
N LYS A 509 -10.61 42.47 -2.58
CA LYS A 509 -11.75 43.14 -3.24
C LYS A 509 -12.36 42.26 -4.33
N THR A 510 -11.54 41.56 -5.10
CA THR A 510 -11.97 40.62 -6.15
C THR A 510 -12.72 39.43 -5.56
N ILE A 511 -12.14 38.73 -4.56
CA ILE A 511 -12.80 37.60 -3.91
C ILE A 511 -14.05 37.97 -3.11
N GLY A 512 -14.09 39.19 -2.54
CA GLY A 512 -15.26 39.71 -1.82
C GLY A 512 -16.52 39.85 -2.69
N ASN A 513 -16.35 40.05 -3.99
CA ASN A 513 -17.45 40.11 -4.96
C ASN A 513 -17.99 38.72 -5.34
N MET A 514 -17.24 37.64 -5.08
CA MET A 514 -17.66 36.25 -5.38
C MET A 514 -18.70 35.77 -4.37
N LYS A 515 -19.91 35.41 -4.84
CA LYS A 515 -20.99 34.96 -3.97
C LYS A 515 -20.97 33.44 -3.69
N ASN A 516 -20.35 32.67 -4.59
CA ASN A 516 -20.31 31.21 -4.53
C ASN A 516 -19.02 30.66 -3.88
N SER A 517 -18.32 31.49 -3.12
CA SER A 517 -17.05 31.10 -2.53
C SER A 517 -16.90 31.58 -1.08
N LEU A 518 -16.13 30.84 -0.31
CA LEU A 518 -15.74 31.13 1.06
C LEU A 518 -14.20 31.22 1.12
N HIS A 519 -13.68 32.25 1.80
CA HIS A 519 -12.26 32.50 1.84
C HIS A 519 -11.73 32.80 3.24
N ILE A 520 -10.50 32.33 3.54
CA ILE A 520 -9.70 32.78 4.68
C ILE A 520 -8.39 33.34 4.14
N VAL A 521 -8.11 34.59 4.47
CA VAL A 521 -6.87 35.29 4.10
C VAL A 521 -6.09 35.60 5.38
N ALA A 522 -5.01 34.88 5.62
CA ALA A 522 -4.06 35.20 6.67
C ALA A 522 -3.03 36.21 6.15
N THR A 523 -2.70 37.22 6.96
CA THR A 523 -1.87 38.32 6.48
C THR A 523 -1.13 39.02 7.61
N HIS A 524 0.06 39.56 7.27
CA HIS A 524 0.83 40.50 8.08
C HIS A 524 0.50 41.96 7.76
N TYR A 525 -0.23 42.25 6.69
CA TYR A 525 -0.61 43.60 6.33
C TYR A 525 -1.67 44.14 7.30
N THR A 526 -1.21 44.82 8.34
CA THR A 526 -2.08 45.32 9.43
C THR A 526 -3.24 46.20 8.93
N LYS A 527 -3.03 46.98 7.87
CA LYS A 527 -4.06 47.84 7.29
C LYS A 527 -5.14 47.12 6.51
N LEU A 528 -4.94 45.82 6.16
CA LEU A 528 -5.90 45.02 5.39
C LEU A 528 -7.23 44.81 6.15
N TYR A 529 -7.22 44.89 7.49
CA TYR A 529 -8.44 44.80 8.30
C TYR A 529 -9.53 45.81 7.86
N LYS A 530 -9.17 46.90 7.19
CA LYS A 530 -10.10 47.95 6.74
C LYS A 530 -11.07 47.46 5.67
N ILE A 531 -10.76 46.35 4.94
CA ILE A 531 -11.64 45.77 3.91
C ILE A 531 -13.03 45.39 4.45
N VAL A 532 -13.15 45.15 5.74
CA VAL A 532 -14.45 44.84 6.40
C VAL A 532 -15.42 46.02 6.33
N LYS A 533 -14.93 47.26 6.14
CA LYS A 533 -15.75 48.45 5.96
C LYS A 533 -16.39 48.56 4.56
N GLU A 534 -15.88 47.79 3.60
CA GLU A 534 -16.44 47.75 2.25
C GLU A 534 -17.79 47.01 2.27
N LYS A 535 -18.82 47.66 1.74
CA LYS A 535 -20.19 47.10 1.75
C LYS A 535 -20.30 45.88 0.86
N ASN A 536 -21.10 44.91 1.30
CA ASN A 536 -21.47 43.67 0.56
C ASN A 536 -20.36 42.66 0.27
N MET A 537 -19.11 42.84 0.76
CA MET A 537 -18.00 41.90 0.53
C MET A 537 -17.96 40.73 1.51
N GLY A 538 -18.73 40.76 2.58
CA GLY A 538 -18.87 39.63 3.53
C GLY A 538 -17.64 39.34 4.35
N PHE A 539 -16.70 40.29 4.50
CA PHE A 539 -15.50 40.11 5.31
C PHE A 539 -15.75 40.24 6.82
N ARG A 540 -14.98 39.47 7.59
CA ARG A 540 -14.87 39.54 9.05
C ARG A 540 -13.41 39.49 9.46
N ASN A 541 -13.05 40.29 10.47
CA ASN A 541 -11.73 40.21 11.09
C ASN A 541 -11.72 39.20 12.24
N VAL A 542 -10.73 38.34 12.24
CA VAL A 542 -10.41 37.44 13.35
C VAL A 542 -8.90 37.51 13.62
N ARG A 543 -8.53 37.20 14.84
CA ARG A 543 -7.13 37.30 15.25
C ARG A 543 -6.71 36.14 16.15
N PHE A 544 -5.44 35.90 16.16
CA PHE A 544 -4.76 35.28 17.28
C PHE A 544 -4.00 36.35 18.05
N SER A 545 -4.18 36.36 19.38
CA SER A 545 -3.44 37.22 20.28
C SER A 545 -2.46 36.44 21.09
N VAL A 546 -1.48 37.12 21.66
CA VAL A 546 -0.60 36.60 22.70
C VAL A 546 -0.91 37.30 24.01
N ILE A 547 -0.70 36.64 25.11
CA ILE A 547 -0.79 37.20 26.45
C ILE A 547 0.62 37.27 27.03
N PHE A 548 0.80 38.14 28.03
CA PHE A 548 2.05 38.25 28.76
C PHE A 548 1.79 37.81 30.20
N ASN A 549 2.61 36.86 30.68
CA ASN A 549 2.51 36.40 32.05
C ASN A 549 3.13 37.46 33.03
N GLU A 550 3.06 37.18 34.31
CA GLU A 550 3.59 38.07 35.36
C GLU A 550 5.10 38.35 35.23
N LYS A 551 5.82 37.51 34.51
CA LYS A 551 7.26 37.63 34.22
C LYS A 551 7.55 38.33 32.88
N ASP A 552 6.54 38.95 32.24
CA ASP A 552 6.62 39.56 30.91
C ASP A 552 7.04 38.57 29.79
N GLU A 553 6.85 37.25 30.03
CA GLU A 553 7.07 36.21 29.00
C GLU A 553 5.84 36.05 28.11
N ILE A 554 6.10 35.74 26.82
CA ILE A 554 5.05 35.59 25.84
C ILE A 554 4.42 34.19 25.96
N GLU A 555 3.12 34.16 26.20
CA GLU A 555 2.31 32.93 26.15
C GLU A 555 1.38 32.96 24.94
N PHE A 556 1.23 31.79 24.31
CA PHE A 556 0.39 31.60 23.14
C PHE A 556 -0.87 30.80 23.48
N PRO A 557 -2.03 31.44 23.68
CA PRO A 557 -3.28 30.73 24.01
C PRO A 557 -3.80 29.91 22.85
N TYR A 558 -3.35 30.16 21.62
CA TYR A 558 -3.81 29.52 20.39
C TYR A 558 -5.34 29.57 20.21
N LYS A 559 -5.99 30.64 20.71
CA LYS A 559 -7.44 30.84 20.67
C LYS A 559 -7.82 31.90 19.66
N LEU A 560 -8.79 31.57 18.78
CA LEU A 560 -9.31 32.51 17.79
C LEU A 560 -10.23 33.52 18.46
N GLU A 561 -10.00 34.80 18.19
CA GLU A 561 -10.77 35.93 18.72
C GLU A 561 -11.34 36.80 17.58
N LYS A 562 -12.42 37.52 17.88
CA LYS A 562 -12.94 38.56 16.96
C LYS A 562 -12.04 39.78 16.97
N GLY A 563 -11.91 40.42 15.80
CA GLY A 563 -11.13 41.66 15.66
C GLY A 563 -9.81 41.42 14.92
N TYR A 564 -8.91 42.38 14.97
CA TYR A 564 -7.60 42.31 14.33
C TYR A 564 -6.48 42.53 15.33
N SER A 565 -5.32 41.95 15.06
CA SER A 565 -4.15 42.10 15.94
C SER A 565 -3.36 43.35 15.57
N LYS A 566 -2.93 44.08 16.61
CA LYS A 566 -1.94 45.16 16.54
C LYS A 566 -0.64 44.80 17.26
N GLN A 567 -0.51 43.56 17.71
CA GLN A 567 0.63 43.10 18.52
C GLN A 567 1.85 42.88 17.63
N PHE A 568 2.95 43.55 17.99
CA PHE A 568 4.28 43.30 17.45
C PHE A 568 5.12 42.66 18.55
N ILE A 569 5.50 41.43 18.38
CA ILE A 569 6.18 40.64 19.43
C ILE A 569 7.59 40.25 19.04
N ALA A 570 8.07 40.57 17.84
CA ALA A 570 9.33 40.08 17.33
C ALA A 570 10.52 40.38 18.27
N LEU A 571 10.65 41.64 18.72
CA LEU A 571 11.73 42.03 19.63
C LEU A 571 11.60 41.39 21.02
N ARG A 572 10.38 41.28 21.54
CA ARG A 572 10.14 40.56 22.83
C ARG A 572 10.47 39.06 22.70
N LEU A 573 10.13 38.44 21.60
CA LEU A 573 10.47 37.04 21.34
C LEU A 573 11.99 36.86 21.23
N MET A 574 12.69 37.79 20.56
CA MET A 574 14.17 37.80 20.51
C MET A 574 14.77 37.91 21.89
N LYS A 575 14.22 38.78 22.75
CA LYS A 575 14.65 38.93 24.17
C LYS A 575 14.42 37.62 24.94
N GLN A 576 13.25 37.02 24.81
CA GLN A 576 12.92 35.74 25.48
C GLN A 576 13.80 34.58 24.98
N LYS A 577 14.31 34.65 23.77
CA LYS A 577 15.26 33.69 23.18
C LYS A 577 16.71 34.04 23.42
N HIS A 578 16.99 34.97 24.36
CA HIS A 578 18.32 35.37 24.77
C HIS A 578 19.20 35.92 23.63
N CYS A 579 18.62 36.67 22.69
CA CYS A 579 19.41 37.42 21.74
C CYS A 579 20.22 38.52 22.45
N ASP A 580 21.34 38.91 21.85
CA ASP A 580 22.27 39.91 22.38
C ASP A 580 21.59 41.22 22.81
N ASP A 581 21.86 41.69 24.04
CA ASP A 581 21.20 42.88 24.61
C ASP A 581 21.56 44.16 23.87
N VAL A 582 22.79 44.28 23.34
CA VAL A 582 23.21 45.46 22.56
C VAL A 582 22.45 45.51 21.23
N PHE A 583 22.31 44.35 20.58
CA PHE A 583 21.50 44.24 19.38
C PHE A 583 20.04 44.64 19.66
N LEU A 584 19.42 44.13 20.70
CA LEU A 584 18.04 44.44 21.08
C LEU A 584 17.84 45.93 21.39
N LYS A 585 18.77 46.55 22.10
CA LYS A 585 18.76 47.98 22.40
C LYS A 585 18.85 48.83 21.14
N ASN A 586 19.69 48.40 20.17
CA ASN A 586 19.77 49.08 18.88
C ASN A 586 18.48 48.94 18.07
N CYS A 587 17.85 47.75 18.08
CA CYS A 587 16.56 47.53 17.39
C CYS A 587 15.44 48.46 17.97
N LEU A 588 15.37 48.57 19.31
CA LEU A 588 14.36 49.43 19.99
C LEU A 588 14.49 50.90 19.60
N LYS A 589 15.73 51.37 19.44
CA LYS A 589 16.01 52.77 19.05
C LYS A 589 15.44 53.15 17.66
N TYR A 590 15.22 52.19 16.77
CA TYR A 590 14.68 52.41 15.41
C TYR A 590 13.20 52.04 15.26
N LEU A 591 12.53 51.65 16.35
CA LEU A 591 11.09 51.37 16.35
C LEU A 591 10.23 52.58 16.71
N GLU A 592 10.83 53.56 17.35
CA GLU A 592 10.23 54.85 17.62
C GLU A 592 10.28 55.74 16.36
#